data_1229bb1d422ecf64b31a49a64ac9982f
#
_entry.id   1229bb1d422ecf64b31a49a64ac9982f
#
_cell.length_a   1.000
_cell.length_b   1.000
_cell.length_c   1.000
_cell.angle_alpha   90.00
_cell.angle_beta   90.00
_cell.angle_gamma   90.00
#
_symmetry.space_group_name_H-M   'P 1'
#
loop_
_entity.id
_entity.type
_entity.pdbx_description
1 polymer ?
#
loop_
_entity_poly.entity_id
_entity_poly.type
_entity_poly.pdbx_seq_one_letter_code
_entity_poly.pdbx_strand_id
1 'polypeptide(L)'
;MERDRLAECAGLETRTTAGLETGATRWRHALSRFAEPMARLIEELKKLPGVGSKTAQRFAFHLLRSSDEDAAALAEAVRGLKASLRLCSICNNVTDVDPCAYCASPSRNQRLVCVVEEPTNIETIERTRSYQGVYHVLHGTLSPLHGVGPDQLRTGTLVARVERGEVDEVILATSPTLEGEATANWLAGALRRPSVKVTRIATGVPAGSDIEYADEVTMSRALEGRRDV
;
A
#
# COMPACT_ATOMS: atom_id res chain seq x y z
N MET A 1 35.97 8.06 -79.16
CA MET A 1 35.32 6.88 -79.71
C MET A 1 34.96 6.06 -78.46
N GLU A 2 33.73 5.76 -78.34
CA GLU A 2 33.13 4.96 -77.26
C GLU A 2 32.86 5.64 -75.91
N ARG A 3 31.79 6.36 -75.94
CA ARG A 3 31.02 6.78 -74.73
C ARG A 3 29.57 6.54 -75.05
N ASP A 4 28.93 6.00 -74.11
CA ASP A 4 27.49 5.91 -73.94
C ASP A 4 27.03 4.50 -73.68
N ARG A 5 26.79 4.22 -72.41
CA ARG A 5 25.68 3.39 -71.93
C ARG A 5 25.83 3.17 -70.43
N LEU A 6 25.30 4.04 -69.62
CA LEU A 6 24.91 3.76 -68.24
C LEU A 6 23.92 4.85 -67.76
N ALA A 7 22.71 4.68 -68.18
CA ALA A 7 21.60 5.39 -67.56
C ALA A 7 20.36 4.52 -67.68
N GLU A 8 20.05 3.76 -66.64
CA GLU A 8 18.69 3.29 -66.33
C GLU A 8 18.75 2.25 -65.22
N CYS A 9 18.60 2.72 -64.00
CA CYS A 9 18.08 1.95 -62.86
C CYS A 9 17.88 2.91 -61.68
N ALA A 10 16.93 3.84 -61.84
CA ALA A 10 16.41 4.61 -60.74
C ALA A 10 14.93 4.28 -60.62
N GLY A 11 14.59 3.47 -59.64
CA GLY A 11 13.19 3.10 -59.38
C GLY A 11 13.07 2.01 -58.33
N LEU A 12 13.63 2.26 -57.13
CA LEU A 12 13.25 1.46 -55.99
C LEU A 12 12.56 2.40 -55.00
N GLU A 13 11.24 2.35 -55.04
CA GLU A 13 10.33 3.04 -54.16
C GLU A 13 10.60 2.63 -52.70
N THR A 14 10.81 3.62 -51.86
CA THR A 14 10.79 3.50 -50.41
C THR A 14 9.41 3.05 -49.97
N ARG A 15 9.24 1.75 -49.75
CA ARG A 15 8.10 1.21 -49.03
C ARG A 15 8.22 1.66 -47.55
N THR A 16 7.37 2.58 -47.17
CA THR A 16 7.14 3.09 -45.84
C THR A 16 6.91 1.95 -44.85
N THR A 17 7.64 1.97 -43.76
CA THR A 17 7.60 1.05 -42.62
C THR A 17 6.28 1.09 -41.81
N ALA A 18 5.27 1.83 -42.26
CA ALA A 18 3.96 1.95 -41.62
C ALA A 18 3.06 0.70 -41.70
N GLY A 19 3.43 -0.28 -42.55
CA GLY A 19 2.63 -1.50 -42.74
C GLY A 19 3.00 -2.69 -41.84
N LEU A 20 4.12 -2.64 -41.11
CA LEU A 20 4.61 -3.78 -40.33
C LEU A 20 4.12 -3.77 -38.85
N GLU A 21 3.75 -2.62 -38.31
CA GLU A 21 3.26 -2.54 -36.91
C GLU A 21 1.81 -3.04 -36.77
N THR A 22 0.99 -2.93 -37.78
CA THR A 22 -0.40 -3.41 -37.74
C THR A 22 -0.52 -4.94 -37.84
N GLY A 23 0.50 -5.62 -38.39
CA GLY A 23 0.54 -7.07 -38.48
C GLY A 23 0.83 -7.76 -37.16
N ALA A 24 1.81 -7.27 -36.41
CA ALA A 24 2.24 -7.88 -35.14
C ALA A 24 1.18 -7.77 -34.01
N THR A 25 0.42 -6.66 -33.99
CA THR A 25 -0.72 -6.48 -33.07
C THR A 25 -1.88 -7.41 -33.41
N ARG A 26 -2.16 -7.60 -34.71
CA ARG A 26 -3.24 -8.47 -35.20
C ARG A 26 -2.99 -9.97 -34.92
N TRP A 27 -1.73 -10.41 -34.92
CA TRP A 27 -1.35 -11.81 -34.66
C TRP A 27 -1.37 -12.12 -33.14
N ARG A 28 -1.14 -11.14 -32.24
CA ARG A 28 -1.27 -11.33 -30.79
C ARG A 28 -2.71 -11.60 -30.38
N HIS A 29 -3.70 -11.02 -31.05
CA HIS A 29 -5.12 -11.30 -30.81
C HIS A 29 -5.59 -12.66 -31.34
N ALA A 30 -4.92 -13.23 -32.36
CA ALA A 30 -5.32 -14.51 -32.96
C ALA A 30 -5.02 -15.75 -32.10
N LEU A 31 -4.24 -15.61 -31.01
CA LEU A 31 -3.89 -16.70 -30.07
C LEU A 31 -4.62 -16.61 -28.74
N SER A 32 -5.49 -15.61 -28.53
CA SER A 32 -6.31 -15.51 -27.35
C SER A 32 -7.40 -16.59 -27.38
N ARG A 33 -7.48 -17.43 -26.33
CA ARG A 33 -8.54 -18.43 -26.15
C ARG A 33 -9.91 -17.81 -25.92
N PHE A 34 -9.99 -16.51 -25.72
CA PHE A 34 -11.20 -15.76 -25.36
C PHE A 34 -11.41 -14.60 -26.33
N ALA A 35 -12.67 -14.17 -26.48
CA ALA A 35 -12.99 -12.93 -27.18
C ALA A 35 -12.20 -11.75 -26.56
N GLU A 36 -11.86 -10.76 -27.38
CA GLU A 36 -10.96 -9.66 -26.97
C GLU A 36 -11.40 -8.95 -25.70
N PRO A 37 -12.69 -8.59 -25.48
CA PRO A 37 -13.12 -7.94 -24.24
C PRO A 37 -12.91 -8.82 -23.00
N MET A 38 -13.14 -10.13 -23.12
CA MET A 38 -12.92 -11.09 -22.05
C MET A 38 -11.42 -11.25 -21.73
N ALA A 39 -10.59 -11.35 -22.76
CA ALA A 39 -9.14 -11.45 -22.59
C ALA A 39 -8.57 -10.21 -21.89
N ARG A 40 -9.02 -9.02 -22.28
CA ARG A 40 -8.64 -7.75 -21.66
C ARG A 40 -9.04 -7.69 -20.18
N LEU A 41 -10.26 -8.07 -19.82
CA LEU A 41 -10.70 -8.12 -18.43
C LEU A 41 -9.86 -9.09 -17.60
N ILE A 42 -9.57 -10.29 -18.13
CA ILE A 42 -8.71 -11.27 -17.46
C ILE A 42 -7.30 -10.70 -17.21
N GLU A 43 -6.70 -10.01 -18.17
CA GLU A 43 -5.38 -9.42 -17.99
C GLU A 43 -5.38 -8.29 -16.95
N GLU A 44 -6.42 -7.46 -16.89
CA GLU A 44 -6.55 -6.44 -15.84
C GLU A 44 -6.70 -7.07 -14.44
N LEU A 45 -7.52 -8.11 -14.31
CA LEU A 45 -7.72 -8.82 -13.04
C LEU A 45 -6.44 -9.53 -12.55
N LYS A 46 -5.60 -10.02 -13.46
CA LYS A 46 -4.30 -10.64 -13.13
C LYS A 46 -3.29 -9.67 -12.52
N LYS A 47 -3.47 -8.37 -12.67
CA LYS A 47 -2.62 -7.35 -12.03
C LYS A 47 -2.87 -7.23 -10.52
N LEU A 48 -3.99 -7.77 -10.04
CA LEU A 48 -4.31 -7.76 -8.62
C LEU A 48 -3.44 -8.78 -7.86
N PRO A 49 -2.86 -8.42 -6.70
CA PRO A 49 -2.03 -9.33 -5.92
C PRO A 49 -2.84 -10.56 -5.50
N GLY A 50 -2.24 -11.74 -5.62
CA GLY A 50 -2.92 -13.02 -5.33
C GLY A 50 -3.88 -13.51 -6.40
N VAL A 51 -4.11 -12.77 -7.48
CA VAL A 51 -5.00 -13.19 -8.57
C VAL A 51 -4.21 -13.81 -9.72
N GLY A 52 -4.16 -15.14 -9.76
CA GLY A 52 -3.59 -15.90 -10.87
C GLY A 52 -4.56 -16.04 -12.04
N SER A 53 -4.05 -16.54 -13.18
CA SER A 53 -4.84 -16.70 -14.43
C SER A 53 -6.15 -17.46 -14.25
N LYS A 54 -6.15 -18.55 -13.45
CA LYS A 54 -7.36 -19.36 -13.20
C LYS A 54 -8.42 -18.60 -12.41
N THR A 55 -8.01 -17.83 -11.41
CA THR A 55 -8.90 -16.99 -10.60
C THR A 55 -9.44 -15.81 -11.42
N ALA A 56 -8.59 -15.15 -12.21
CA ALA A 56 -8.99 -14.06 -13.10
C ALA A 56 -10.05 -14.52 -14.12
N GLN A 57 -9.87 -15.70 -14.73
CA GLN A 57 -10.86 -16.28 -15.64
C GLN A 57 -12.19 -16.53 -14.92
N ARG A 58 -12.16 -17.12 -13.71
CA ARG A 58 -13.37 -17.36 -12.91
C ARG A 58 -14.12 -16.07 -12.60
N PHE A 59 -13.42 -15.00 -12.24
CA PHE A 59 -14.03 -13.69 -11.99
C PHE A 59 -14.63 -13.10 -13.26
N ALA A 60 -13.91 -13.15 -14.39
CA ALA A 60 -14.41 -12.64 -15.65
C ALA A 60 -15.70 -13.37 -16.12
N PHE A 61 -15.75 -14.69 -15.99
CA PHE A 61 -16.97 -15.46 -16.27
C PHE A 61 -18.11 -15.21 -15.29
N HIS A 62 -17.79 -14.92 -14.03
CA HIS A 62 -18.81 -14.51 -13.05
C HIS A 62 -19.45 -13.18 -13.45
N LEU A 63 -18.64 -12.18 -13.77
CA LEU A 63 -19.10 -10.87 -14.22
C LEU A 63 -19.89 -10.94 -15.53
N LEU A 64 -19.52 -11.81 -16.47
CA LEU A 64 -20.28 -12.03 -17.70
C LEU A 64 -21.68 -12.58 -17.44
N ARG A 65 -21.89 -13.30 -16.32
CA ARG A 65 -23.18 -13.91 -15.94
C ARG A 65 -23.96 -13.06 -14.95
N SER A 66 -23.36 -12.05 -14.33
CA SER A 66 -24.06 -11.10 -13.45
C SER A 66 -24.93 -10.16 -14.25
N SER A 67 -25.80 -9.42 -13.59
CA SER A 67 -26.59 -8.39 -14.25
C SER A 67 -25.72 -7.22 -14.74
N ASP A 68 -26.22 -6.48 -15.73
CA ASP A 68 -25.53 -5.28 -16.21
C ASP A 68 -25.41 -4.23 -15.10
N GLU A 69 -26.39 -4.16 -14.20
CA GLU A 69 -26.41 -3.28 -13.04
C GLU A 69 -25.27 -3.62 -12.07
N ASP A 70 -25.06 -4.91 -11.75
CA ASP A 70 -23.99 -5.36 -10.85
C ASP A 70 -22.61 -5.08 -11.45
N ALA A 71 -22.44 -5.36 -12.74
CA ALA A 71 -21.20 -5.09 -13.44
C ALA A 71 -20.88 -3.58 -13.49
N ALA A 72 -21.88 -2.75 -13.75
CA ALA A 72 -21.76 -1.29 -13.73
C ALA A 72 -21.45 -0.75 -12.33
N ALA A 73 -22.10 -1.26 -11.30
CA ALA A 73 -21.87 -0.88 -9.91
C ALA A 73 -20.43 -1.18 -9.48
N LEU A 74 -19.89 -2.36 -9.84
CA LEU A 74 -18.48 -2.68 -9.58
C LEU A 74 -17.53 -1.74 -10.31
N ALA A 75 -17.78 -1.48 -11.60
CA ALA A 75 -16.93 -0.58 -12.39
C ALA A 75 -16.93 0.84 -11.82
N GLU A 76 -18.07 1.35 -11.37
CA GLU A 76 -18.18 2.67 -10.75
C GLU A 76 -17.50 2.71 -9.37
N ALA A 77 -17.64 1.66 -8.55
CA ALA A 77 -16.96 1.56 -7.27
C ALA A 77 -15.42 1.60 -7.43
N VAL A 78 -14.87 0.87 -8.41
CA VAL A 78 -13.43 0.89 -8.71
C VAL A 78 -12.98 2.27 -9.21
N ARG A 79 -13.78 2.92 -10.04
CA ARG A 79 -13.48 4.26 -10.56
C ARG A 79 -13.56 5.31 -9.46
N GLY A 80 -14.60 5.26 -8.63
CA GLY A 80 -14.86 6.21 -7.55
C GLY A 80 -13.84 6.12 -6.43
N LEU A 81 -13.24 4.95 -6.18
CA LEU A 81 -12.28 4.73 -5.11
C LEU A 81 -11.14 5.75 -5.13
N LYS A 82 -10.49 5.94 -6.29
CA LYS A 82 -9.36 6.87 -6.43
C LYS A 82 -9.77 8.35 -6.47
N ALA A 83 -11.00 8.62 -6.90
CA ALA A 83 -11.51 9.99 -6.99
C ALA A 83 -11.99 10.52 -5.65
N SER A 84 -12.55 9.66 -4.78
CA SER A 84 -13.18 10.04 -3.52
C SER A 84 -12.25 10.02 -2.31
N LEU A 85 -11.17 9.23 -2.37
CA LEU A 85 -10.26 9.06 -1.23
C LEU A 85 -9.08 10.02 -1.29
N ARG A 86 -8.73 10.52 -0.11
CA ARG A 86 -7.57 11.40 0.16
C ARG A 86 -6.88 10.98 1.44
N LEU A 87 -5.73 11.57 1.71
CA LEU A 87 -5.08 11.42 3.01
C LEU A 87 -5.59 12.50 3.96
N CYS A 88 -5.88 12.11 5.19
CA CYS A 88 -6.20 13.05 6.26
C CYS A 88 -5.03 14.01 6.49
N SER A 89 -5.30 15.31 6.51
CA SER A 89 -4.30 16.37 6.70
C SER A 89 -3.56 16.29 8.05
N ILE A 90 -4.16 15.64 9.06
CA ILE A 90 -3.60 15.52 10.41
C ILE A 90 -2.81 14.23 10.59
N CYS A 91 -3.38 13.07 10.20
CA CYS A 91 -2.83 11.76 10.56
C CYS A 91 -2.40 10.90 9.37
N ASN A 92 -2.59 11.38 8.15
CA ASN A 92 -2.33 10.65 6.89
C ASN A 92 -3.14 9.35 6.70
N ASN A 93 -4.19 9.11 7.48
CA ASN A 93 -5.11 8.00 7.21
C ASN A 93 -5.86 8.24 5.89
N VAL A 94 -6.22 7.17 5.21
CA VAL A 94 -7.08 7.23 4.01
C VAL A 94 -8.50 7.56 4.45
N THR A 95 -9.12 8.58 3.84
CA THR A 95 -10.44 9.08 4.22
C THR A 95 -11.14 9.78 3.04
N ASP A 96 -12.43 9.85 3.08
CA ASP A 96 -13.28 10.64 2.18
C ASP A 96 -13.53 12.07 2.70
N VAL A 97 -13.46 12.26 4.02
CA VAL A 97 -13.68 13.56 4.70
C VAL A 97 -12.41 13.98 5.43
N ASP A 98 -12.01 15.24 5.32
CA ASP A 98 -10.83 15.78 6.00
C ASP A 98 -11.22 16.87 7.02
N PRO A 99 -10.84 16.72 8.31
CA PRO A 99 -10.08 15.61 8.91
C PRO A 99 -10.89 14.31 9.00
N CYS A 100 -10.18 13.15 9.07
CA CYS A 100 -10.83 11.84 9.16
C CYS A 100 -11.64 11.70 10.48
N ALA A 101 -12.53 10.71 10.52
CA ALA A 101 -13.41 10.47 11.67
C ALA A 101 -12.66 10.33 13.02
N TYR A 102 -11.46 9.75 13.02
CA TYR A 102 -10.65 9.62 14.22
C TYR A 102 -10.08 10.97 14.69
N CYS A 103 -9.58 11.79 13.78
CA CYS A 103 -9.02 13.10 14.11
C CYS A 103 -10.10 14.14 14.46
N ALA A 104 -11.27 14.05 13.85
CA ALA A 104 -12.39 14.95 14.09
C ALA A 104 -13.18 14.60 15.37
N SER A 105 -12.99 13.41 15.95
CA SER A 105 -13.78 12.94 17.08
C SER A 105 -13.40 13.67 18.38
N PRO A 106 -14.37 14.36 19.02
CA PRO A 106 -14.14 15.03 20.30
C PRO A 106 -14.02 14.06 21.50
N SER A 107 -14.45 12.81 21.32
CA SER A 107 -14.37 11.79 22.37
C SER A 107 -13.00 11.14 22.47
N ARG A 108 -12.08 11.40 21.52
CA ARG A 108 -10.76 10.82 21.50
C ARG A 108 -9.72 11.74 22.14
N ASN A 109 -8.77 11.14 22.85
CA ASN A 109 -7.63 11.87 23.38
C ASN A 109 -6.69 12.29 22.25
N GLN A 110 -6.74 13.57 21.88
CA GLN A 110 -5.92 14.14 20.81
C GLN A 110 -4.43 14.21 21.17
N ARG A 111 -4.08 14.07 22.45
CA ARG A 111 -2.70 14.12 22.92
C ARG A 111 -2.01 12.76 23.01
N LEU A 112 -2.78 11.66 22.77
CA LEU A 112 -2.30 10.28 22.70
C LEU A 112 -2.31 9.81 21.25
N VAL A 113 -1.13 9.59 20.65
CA VAL A 113 -0.99 9.25 19.25
C VAL A 113 -0.41 7.85 19.08
N CYS A 114 -1.12 6.98 18.36
CA CYS A 114 -0.62 5.67 17.95
C CYS A 114 -0.10 5.74 16.51
N VAL A 115 1.17 5.44 16.33
CA VAL A 115 1.85 5.46 15.02
C VAL A 115 1.83 4.07 14.43
N VAL A 116 1.28 3.95 13.22
CA VAL A 116 1.14 2.69 12.47
C VAL A 116 1.78 2.79 11.09
N GLU A 117 2.16 1.66 10.52
CA GLU A 117 2.77 1.59 9.19
C GLU A 117 1.76 1.89 8.08
N GLU A 118 0.59 1.24 8.16
CA GLU A 118 -0.43 1.26 7.12
C GLU A 118 -1.82 1.60 7.69
N PRO A 119 -2.73 2.17 6.88
CA PRO A 119 -4.11 2.45 7.31
C PRO A 119 -4.86 1.22 7.85
N THR A 120 -4.60 0.04 7.30
CA THR A 120 -5.21 -1.23 7.71
C THR A 120 -4.87 -1.63 9.14
N ASN A 121 -3.74 -1.18 9.69
CA ASN A 121 -3.36 -1.43 11.08
C ASN A 121 -4.30 -0.73 12.06
N ILE A 122 -4.85 0.43 11.69
CA ILE A 122 -5.83 1.16 12.50
C ILE A 122 -7.05 0.26 12.78
N GLU A 123 -7.58 -0.40 11.75
CA GLU A 123 -8.73 -1.28 11.90
C GLU A 123 -8.48 -2.41 12.90
N THR A 124 -7.27 -2.98 12.88
CA THR A 124 -6.87 -4.03 13.81
C THR A 124 -6.86 -3.54 15.25
N ILE A 125 -6.37 -2.32 15.50
CA ILE A 125 -6.36 -1.71 16.84
C ILE A 125 -7.78 -1.37 17.27
N GLU A 126 -8.59 -0.79 16.39
CA GLU A 126 -9.98 -0.39 16.69
C GLU A 126 -10.88 -1.58 17.06
N ARG A 127 -10.65 -2.76 16.49
CA ARG A 127 -11.37 -3.99 16.85
C ARG A 127 -11.23 -4.34 18.34
N THR A 128 -10.14 -3.93 18.98
CA THR A 128 -9.94 -4.17 20.43
C THR A 128 -10.86 -3.32 21.31
N ARG A 129 -11.35 -2.18 20.81
CA ARG A 129 -12.14 -1.17 21.53
C ARG A 129 -11.47 -0.61 22.78
N SER A 130 -10.18 -0.88 22.98
CA SER A 130 -9.42 -0.47 24.17
C SER A 130 -8.62 0.83 23.98
N TYR A 131 -8.46 1.27 22.72
CA TYR A 131 -7.69 2.46 22.39
C TYR A 131 -8.58 3.69 22.17
N GLN A 132 -8.30 4.77 22.88
CA GLN A 132 -9.10 5.99 22.85
C GLN A 132 -8.29 7.21 22.35
N GLY A 133 -7.09 7.01 21.83
CA GLY A 133 -6.28 8.06 21.23
C GLY A 133 -6.56 8.24 19.73
N VAL A 134 -5.71 9.03 19.08
CA VAL A 134 -5.71 9.26 17.64
C VAL A 134 -4.53 8.56 16.98
N TYR A 135 -4.49 8.56 15.65
CA TYR A 135 -3.50 7.82 14.89
C TYR A 135 -2.54 8.73 14.13
N HIS A 136 -1.47 8.11 13.66
CA HIS A 136 -0.61 8.65 12.63
C HIS A 136 -0.13 7.51 11.72
N VAL A 137 -0.33 7.64 10.40
CA VAL A 137 0.03 6.62 9.41
C VAL A 137 1.29 7.02 8.67
N LEU A 138 2.28 6.13 8.65
CA LEU A 138 3.58 6.36 8.01
C LEU A 138 3.56 6.10 6.51
N HIS A 139 2.66 5.23 6.02
CA HIS A 139 2.63 4.66 4.66
C HIS A 139 3.90 3.90 4.31
N GLY A 140 4.37 3.07 5.20
CA GLY A 140 5.52 2.18 5.02
C GLY A 140 6.45 2.13 6.22
N THR A 141 7.62 1.53 6.00
CA THR A 141 8.70 1.36 6.96
C THR A 141 10.04 1.79 6.36
N LEU A 142 11.03 2.09 7.19
CA LEU A 142 12.40 2.27 6.74
C LEU A 142 12.91 0.96 6.13
N SER A 143 13.40 1.01 4.91
CA SER A 143 14.00 -0.13 4.23
C SER A 143 15.18 0.33 3.37
N PRO A 144 16.38 0.46 3.95
CA PRO A 144 17.57 0.92 3.23
C PRO A 144 17.91 0.03 2.03
N LEU A 145 17.63 -1.26 2.12
CA LEU A 145 17.85 -2.21 1.02
C LEU A 145 16.96 -1.92 -0.19
N HIS A 146 15.78 -1.36 0.04
CA HIS A 146 14.85 -0.94 -1.02
C HIS A 146 14.89 0.56 -1.29
N GLY A 147 15.86 1.28 -0.72
CA GLY A 147 16.04 2.71 -0.89
C GLY A 147 14.99 3.57 -0.15
N VAL A 148 14.24 3.01 0.80
CA VAL A 148 13.24 3.75 1.57
C VAL A 148 13.88 4.37 2.81
N GLY A 149 14.09 5.69 2.75
CA GLY A 149 14.59 6.51 3.86
C GLY A 149 13.47 7.24 4.61
N PRO A 150 13.84 8.01 5.67
CA PRO A 150 12.86 8.76 6.48
C PRO A 150 12.04 9.77 5.68
N ASP A 151 12.62 10.37 4.64
CA ASP A 151 11.98 11.40 3.82
C ASP A 151 10.85 10.84 2.93
N GLN A 152 10.82 9.53 2.70
CA GLN A 152 9.77 8.86 1.96
C GLN A 152 8.59 8.45 2.85
N LEU A 153 8.77 8.47 4.17
CA LEU A 153 7.71 8.20 5.13
C LEU A 153 6.99 9.50 5.54
N ARG A 154 5.74 9.37 5.91
CA ARG A 154 4.91 10.51 6.35
C ARG A 154 5.20 10.93 7.80
N THR A 155 6.45 11.19 8.14
CA THR A 155 6.89 11.51 9.51
C THR A 155 6.80 12.99 9.85
N GLY A 156 6.89 13.89 8.87
CA GLY A 156 7.00 15.33 9.09
C GLY A 156 5.84 15.95 9.88
N THR A 157 4.60 15.53 9.59
CA THR A 157 3.41 16.03 10.31
C THR A 157 3.38 15.56 11.77
N LEU A 158 3.87 14.35 12.08
CA LEU A 158 4.00 13.85 13.44
C LEU A 158 5.04 14.64 14.24
N VAL A 159 6.23 14.83 13.66
CA VAL A 159 7.30 15.63 14.28
C VAL A 159 6.81 17.05 14.59
N ALA A 160 6.15 17.69 13.62
CA ALA A 160 5.59 19.03 13.82
C ALA A 160 4.53 19.08 14.93
N ARG A 161 3.68 18.06 15.10
CA ARG A 161 2.72 17.98 16.23
C ARG A 161 3.43 17.88 17.59
N VAL A 162 4.46 17.06 17.64
CA VAL A 162 5.29 16.90 18.86
C VAL A 162 6.01 18.21 19.19
N GLU A 163 6.57 18.91 18.21
CA GLU A 163 7.26 20.19 18.39
C GLU A 163 6.33 21.32 18.88
N ARG A 164 5.07 21.31 18.47
CA ARG A 164 4.05 22.26 18.95
C ARG A 164 3.53 21.95 20.36
N GLY A 165 3.95 20.84 20.98
CA GLY A 165 3.49 20.42 22.31
C GLY A 165 2.04 19.91 22.33
N GLU A 166 1.54 19.42 21.19
CA GLU A 166 0.18 18.89 21.05
C GLU A 166 0.06 17.41 21.45
N VAL A 167 1.18 16.76 21.82
CA VAL A 167 1.24 15.33 22.09
C VAL A 167 1.91 15.08 23.43
N ASP A 168 1.27 14.26 24.29
CA ASP A 168 1.84 13.79 25.55
C ASP A 168 2.49 12.42 25.43
N GLU A 169 1.88 11.53 24.63
CA GLU A 169 2.41 10.18 24.42
C GLU A 169 2.30 9.77 22.95
N VAL A 170 3.38 9.19 22.45
CA VAL A 170 3.43 8.52 21.15
C VAL A 170 3.66 7.03 21.37
N ILE A 171 2.71 6.20 20.93
CA ILE A 171 2.80 4.75 20.95
C ILE A 171 3.28 4.30 19.56
N LEU A 172 4.46 3.67 19.48
CA LEU A 172 4.98 3.11 18.26
C LEU A 172 4.39 1.71 18.04
N ALA A 173 3.52 1.56 17.05
CA ALA A 173 2.82 0.32 16.71
C ALA A 173 3.23 -0.20 15.33
N THR A 174 4.52 -0.07 14.99
CA THR A 174 5.09 -0.71 13.81
C THR A 174 5.25 -2.21 14.04
N SER A 175 5.27 -2.99 12.97
CA SER A 175 5.41 -4.45 13.02
C SER A 175 6.73 -4.88 13.68
N PRO A 176 6.79 -6.03 14.36
CA PRO A 176 8.02 -6.53 15.00
C PRO A 176 8.98 -7.19 13.97
N THR A 177 9.05 -6.65 12.76
CA THR A 177 10.00 -7.00 11.70
C THR A 177 11.27 -6.17 11.82
N LEU A 178 12.33 -6.53 11.09
CA LEU A 178 13.58 -5.78 11.08
C LEU A 178 13.36 -4.32 10.66
N GLU A 179 12.58 -4.09 9.61
CA GLU A 179 12.24 -2.77 9.10
C GLU A 179 11.35 -1.99 10.08
N GLY A 180 10.36 -2.65 10.67
CA GLY A 180 9.47 -2.04 11.66
C GLY A 180 10.20 -1.64 12.95
N GLU A 181 11.16 -2.45 13.42
CA GLU A 181 12.01 -2.12 14.56
C GLU A 181 12.98 -0.96 14.24
N ALA A 182 13.61 -0.99 13.06
CA ALA A 182 14.45 0.12 12.61
C ALA A 182 13.66 1.44 12.53
N THR A 183 12.42 1.38 12.04
CA THR A 183 11.50 2.52 11.96
C THR A 183 11.14 3.03 13.36
N ALA A 184 10.80 2.13 14.29
CA ALA A 184 10.49 2.50 15.67
C ALA A 184 11.68 3.17 16.38
N ASN A 185 12.88 2.62 16.24
CA ASN A 185 14.09 3.16 16.84
C ASN A 185 14.43 4.55 16.29
N TRP A 186 14.31 4.73 14.97
CA TRP A 186 14.51 6.02 14.34
C TRP A 186 13.48 7.05 14.84
N LEU A 187 12.19 6.70 14.88
CA LEU A 187 11.13 7.55 15.39
C LEU A 187 11.34 7.91 16.85
N ALA A 188 11.72 6.95 17.70
CA ALA A 188 12.01 7.19 19.11
C ALA A 188 13.13 8.24 19.28
N GLY A 189 14.15 8.22 18.41
CA GLY A 189 15.17 9.25 18.38
C GLY A 189 14.67 10.62 17.91
N ALA A 190 13.94 10.64 16.80
CA ALA A 190 13.41 11.85 16.18
C ALA A 190 12.36 12.57 17.05
N LEU A 191 11.56 11.82 17.82
CA LEU A 191 10.48 12.32 18.67
C LEU A 191 10.92 12.59 20.11
N ARG A 192 12.18 12.34 20.47
CA ARG A 192 12.68 12.52 21.84
C ARG A 192 12.57 13.99 22.28
N ARG A 193 11.66 14.25 23.22
CA ARG A 193 11.47 15.56 23.88
C ARG A 193 11.17 15.29 25.36
N PRO A 194 11.57 16.18 26.30
CA PRO A 194 11.32 15.97 27.73
C PRO A 194 9.84 15.87 28.09
N SER A 195 8.98 16.50 27.31
CA SER A 195 7.52 16.56 27.54
C SER A 195 6.73 15.45 26.86
N VAL A 196 7.37 14.57 26.08
CA VAL A 196 6.68 13.55 25.30
C VAL A 196 7.17 12.17 25.68
N LYS A 197 6.26 11.33 26.10
CA LYS A 197 6.52 9.92 26.37
C LYS A 197 6.45 9.14 25.06
N VAL A 198 7.50 8.42 24.72
CA VAL A 198 7.50 7.51 23.55
C VAL A 198 7.49 6.08 24.07
N THR A 199 6.46 5.34 23.68
CA THR A 199 6.26 3.94 24.08
C THR A 199 6.17 3.04 22.87
N ARG A 200 6.30 1.73 23.09
CA ARG A 200 6.18 0.69 22.05
C ARG A 200 5.09 -0.30 22.45
N ILE A 201 4.35 -0.81 21.48
CA ILE A 201 3.45 -1.94 21.74
C ILE A 201 4.24 -3.14 22.26
N ALA A 202 3.65 -3.87 23.23
CA ALA A 202 4.27 -5.07 23.79
C ALA A 202 4.46 -6.15 22.72
N THR A 203 5.60 -6.84 22.82
CA THR A 203 5.93 -8.01 22.00
C THR A 203 6.16 -9.20 22.91
N GLY A 204 5.91 -10.43 22.41
CA GLY A 204 6.11 -11.64 23.20
C GLY A 204 5.14 -12.75 22.78
N VAL A 205 4.94 -13.72 23.65
CA VAL A 205 4.07 -14.88 23.41
C VAL A 205 2.63 -14.40 23.27
N PRO A 206 1.91 -14.74 22.18
CA PRO A 206 0.53 -14.36 21.98
C PRO A 206 -0.39 -14.98 23.07
N ALA A 207 -1.41 -14.23 23.48
CA ALA A 207 -2.40 -14.74 24.44
C ALA A 207 -3.14 -15.96 23.86
N GLY A 208 -3.21 -17.04 24.64
CA GLY A 208 -3.83 -18.30 24.23
C GLY A 208 -2.90 -19.26 23.48
N SER A 209 -1.62 -18.92 23.30
CA SER A 209 -0.61 -19.84 22.78
C SER A 209 0.09 -20.56 23.93
N ASP A 210 0.47 -21.82 23.71
CA ASP A 210 1.35 -22.55 24.62
C ASP A 210 2.79 -22.07 24.47
N ILE A 211 3.50 -21.99 25.58
CA ILE A 211 4.90 -21.51 25.61
C ILE A 211 5.83 -22.40 24.78
N GLU A 212 5.54 -23.71 24.70
CA GLU A 212 6.37 -24.68 23.97
C GLU A 212 6.40 -24.45 22.46
N TYR A 213 5.43 -23.69 21.88
CA TYR A 213 5.40 -23.36 20.46
C TYR A 213 6.04 -22.00 20.13
N ALA A 214 6.50 -21.28 21.15
CA ALA A 214 7.17 -20.00 20.94
C ALA A 214 8.61 -20.24 20.42
N ASP A 215 8.97 -19.54 19.33
CA ASP A 215 10.35 -19.54 18.87
C ASP A 215 11.27 -18.77 19.84
N GLU A 216 12.59 -18.96 19.70
CA GLU A 216 13.61 -18.38 20.59
C GLU A 216 13.53 -16.85 20.66
N VAL A 217 13.27 -16.18 19.54
CA VAL A 217 13.18 -14.71 19.47
C VAL A 217 11.95 -14.20 20.22
N THR A 218 10.80 -14.84 19.98
CA THR A 218 9.53 -14.53 20.65
C THR A 218 9.66 -14.71 22.17
N MET A 219 10.30 -15.82 22.61
CA MET A 219 10.52 -16.09 24.02
C MET A 219 11.50 -15.09 24.65
N SER A 220 12.58 -14.74 23.99
CA SER A 220 13.53 -13.72 24.47
C SER A 220 12.83 -12.39 24.70
N ARG A 221 12.05 -11.94 23.71
CA ARG A 221 11.28 -10.69 23.83
C ARG A 221 10.24 -10.71 24.94
N ALA A 222 9.60 -11.87 25.17
CA ALA A 222 8.65 -12.04 26.27
C ALA A 222 9.33 -11.90 27.65
N LEU A 223 10.53 -12.47 27.79
CA LEU A 223 11.33 -12.38 29.03
C LEU A 223 11.88 -10.96 29.26
N GLU A 224 12.33 -10.28 28.19
CA GLU A 224 12.77 -8.88 28.27
C GLU A 224 11.63 -7.93 28.64
N GLY A 225 10.45 -8.14 28.05
CA GLY A 225 9.23 -7.34 28.27
C GLY A 225 8.39 -7.75 29.47
N ARG A 226 8.89 -8.63 30.38
CA ARG A 226 8.17 -9.09 31.56
C ARG A 226 7.76 -7.93 32.46
N ARG A 227 6.61 -8.07 33.10
CA ARG A 227 6.04 -7.07 34.02
C ARG A 227 5.95 -7.63 35.44
N ASP A 228 6.01 -6.74 36.41
CA ASP A 228 5.67 -7.07 37.80
C ASP A 228 4.19 -7.44 37.90
N VAL A 229 3.86 -8.37 38.79
CA VAL A 229 2.52 -8.91 39.05
C VAL A 229 2.03 -8.48 40.40
#